data_40efd9400e4eae43822e9bd455167c6a
#
_entry.id   40efd9400e4eae43822e9bd455167c6a
#
_cell.length_a   1.000
_cell.length_b   1.000
_cell.length_c   1.000
_cell.angle_alpha   90.00
_cell.angle_beta   90.00
_cell.angle_gamma   90.00
#
_symmetry.space_group_name_H-M   'P 1'
#
loop_
_entity.id
_entity.type
_entity.pdbx_description
1 polymer ?
#
loop_
_entity_poly.entity_id
_entity_poly.type
_entity_poly.pdbx_seq_one_letter_code
_entity_poly.pdbx_strand_id
1 'polypeptide(L)'
;VRLVRDFPENALRVTAGDIFYASDGFQSTRSAAGITLARNFALQPYRSVRPAGDTQFDIERTSRVEVFVNGQRVQTLRLAPGRYNIRNFPFASGPNDVAIRITDEVGRTETIRFPFIFDATLLGAGEQEFSHAIGVPSESTPTGRDYDTGGYVFSGFHNIGITDALTAGANVQLSDEQRQFGANVRFATRIGTFRTDIAVSHADTASTDFAVRTQYRYTDDLASSAGRTLSASAIYRGRDFATIETTAEPSNPVALDLAVSYGQRLFWDTSGSIGYGRQFGRGDTPDLDTYSLTLIQQITSEISLSFVESHRAGAEGNDDTRFFAGVSYAPFGSPHRFAASLDTGTRSSRINWSYAPSYTLGDVQADATLERTPADYTLSGSARYTHYRFEGTVQHDENLPRDGDLERIALTSLRFGTALAFADGHVAASRPINDSSVLIAPHPRLRDYRINVNPREDEEADARTDWLGPAVLPSLTSYYVHQVVLDAPDLPIGFELGDQIYGVEPTYRSGTVIRAGTGGTVLLDGYLLDAAGKPLGLHVGTFTAVDEPDRPPIKFFTNRAGRFRVLGLSPGRYELWVEVFSDRFYRFELPEDAAGLYNIGRIEFPTE
;
A
#
# COMPACT_ATOMS: atom_id res chain seq x y z
N VAL A 1 -11.40 0.65 22.17
CA VAL A 1 -9.98 1.07 22.37
C VAL A 1 -9.08 -0.15 22.26
N ARG A 2 -7.92 -0.04 21.57
CA ARG A 2 -6.97 -1.15 21.48
C ARG A 2 -5.54 -0.68 21.69
N LEU A 3 -4.72 -1.56 22.25
CA LEU A 3 -3.28 -1.43 22.38
C LEU A 3 -2.62 -2.40 21.38
N VAL A 4 -1.60 -1.93 20.70
CA VAL A 4 -0.83 -2.72 19.72
C VAL A 4 0.63 -2.68 20.10
N ARG A 5 1.27 -3.85 20.10
CA ARG A 5 2.72 -3.99 20.22
C ARG A 5 3.27 -4.84 19.09
N ASP A 6 4.20 -4.27 18.37
CA ASP A 6 4.89 -4.93 17.26
C ASP A 6 6.27 -5.39 17.67
N PHE A 7 6.65 -6.56 17.14
CA PHE A 7 7.98 -7.15 17.22
C PHE A 7 8.47 -7.41 15.79
N PRO A 8 9.02 -6.38 15.12
CA PRO A 8 9.37 -6.45 13.71
C PRO A 8 10.35 -7.56 13.38
N GLU A 9 11.34 -7.81 14.25
CA GLU A 9 12.35 -8.86 14.05
C GLU A 9 11.74 -10.25 13.82
N ASN A 10 10.62 -10.53 14.48
CA ASN A 10 9.91 -11.81 14.40
C ASN A 10 8.63 -11.72 13.57
N ALA A 11 8.33 -10.57 12.97
CA ALA A 11 7.06 -10.29 12.28
C ALA A 11 5.83 -10.61 13.16
N LEU A 12 5.88 -10.32 14.47
CA LEU A 12 4.80 -10.60 15.41
C LEU A 12 4.09 -9.32 15.84
N ARG A 13 2.75 -9.40 15.90
CA ARG A 13 1.90 -8.35 16.47
C ARG A 13 1.07 -8.91 17.60
N VAL A 14 1.10 -8.24 18.73
CA VAL A 14 0.20 -8.45 19.86
C VAL A 14 -0.79 -7.29 19.91
N THR A 15 -2.07 -7.60 19.99
CA THR A 15 -3.12 -6.59 20.15
C THR A 15 -3.98 -6.93 21.35
N ALA A 16 -4.29 -5.93 22.19
CA ALA A 16 -5.18 -6.08 23.34
C ALA A 16 -6.27 -4.99 23.31
N GLY A 17 -7.47 -5.32 23.72
CA GLY A 17 -8.65 -4.45 23.73
C GLY A 17 -9.70 -4.92 22.73
N ASP A 18 -10.32 -4.00 21.98
CA ASP A 18 -11.25 -4.36 20.89
C ASP A 18 -10.47 -4.96 19.73
N ILE A 19 -10.59 -6.26 19.54
CA ILE A 19 -9.81 -7.02 18.59
C ILE A 19 -10.63 -7.43 17.36
N PHE A 20 -9.94 -7.41 16.21
CA PHE A 20 -10.31 -8.16 15.02
C PHE A 20 -9.25 -9.22 14.80
N TYR A 21 -9.67 -10.47 14.64
CA TYR A 21 -8.76 -11.58 14.41
C TYR A 21 -8.98 -12.17 13.02
N ALA A 22 -7.90 -12.62 12.42
CA ALA A 22 -7.96 -13.32 11.16
C ALA A 22 -8.53 -14.73 11.36
N SER A 23 -9.25 -15.24 10.35
CA SER A 23 -9.81 -16.58 10.30
C SER A 23 -9.28 -17.34 9.07
N ASP A 24 -9.27 -18.66 9.11
CA ASP A 24 -8.92 -19.52 7.99
C ASP A 24 -9.91 -20.70 7.89
N GLY A 25 -10.01 -21.29 6.68
CA GLY A 25 -10.89 -22.41 6.42
C GLY A 25 -12.38 -22.05 6.54
N PHE A 26 -13.07 -22.71 7.45
CA PHE A 26 -14.49 -22.51 7.75
C PHE A 26 -14.74 -21.69 9.02
N GLN A 27 -13.68 -21.13 9.62
CA GLN A 27 -13.86 -20.21 10.75
C GLN A 27 -14.62 -18.97 10.32
N SER A 28 -15.50 -18.46 11.17
CA SER A 28 -16.12 -17.15 11.02
C SER A 28 -15.47 -16.12 11.95
N THR A 29 -15.70 -14.84 11.67
CA THR A 29 -15.17 -13.75 12.50
C THR A 29 -16.27 -13.15 13.36
N ARG A 30 -15.97 -12.89 14.63
CA ARG A 30 -16.84 -12.15 15.53
C ARG A 30 -16.05 -11.04 16.20
N SER A 31 -16.65 -9.90 16.44
CA SER A 31 -16.03 -8.86 17.23
C SER A 31 -15.85 -9.35 18.68
N ALA A 32 -14.69 -9.06 19.26
CA ALA A 32 -14.40 -9.44 20.63
C ALA A 32 -13.54 -8.38 21.34
N ALA A 33 -13.59 -8.35 22.66
CA ALA A 33 -12.60 -7.69 23.49
C ALA A 33 -11.66 -8.73 24.07
N GLY A 34 -10.36 -8.60 23.85
CA GLY A 34 -9.43 -9.63 24.27
C GLY A 34 -8.00 -9.37 23.83
N ILE A 35 -7.28 -10.45 23.55
CA ILE A 35 -5.89 -10.41 23.12
C ILE A 35 -5.72 -11.24 21.85
N THR A 36 -4.94 -10.73 20.90
CA THR A 36 -4.48 -11.48 19.73
C THR A 36 -2.96 -11.54 19.69
N LEU A 37 -2.44 -12.68 19.26
CA LEU A 37 -1.06 -12.88 18.83
C LEU A 37 -1.07 -13.37 17.40
N ALA A 38 -0.49 -12.59 16.47
CA ALA A 38 -0.51 -12.94 15.05
C ALA A 38 0.85 -12.70 14.39
N ARG A 39 1.16 -13.56 13.42
CA ARG A 39 2.23 -13.29 12.46
C ARG A 39 1.75 -12.21 11.48
N ASN A 40 2.45 -11.09 11.45
CA ASN A 40 2.12 -9.98 10.57
C ASN A 40 3.31 -9.66 9.66
N PHE A 41 3.29 -10.16 8.44
CA PHE A 41 4.37 -9.95 7.49
C PHE A 41 4.52 -8.50 7.01
N ALA A 42 3.51 -7.64 7.22
CA ALA A 42 3.65 -6.21 6.96
C ALA A 42 4.69 -5.52 7.85
N LEU A 43 5.13 -6.16 8.94
CA LEU A 43 6.25 -5.69 9.78
C LEU A 43 7.63 -5.93 9.15
N GLN A 44 7.68 -6.78 8.12
CA GLN A 44 8.90 -7.11 7.35
C GLN A 44 8.59 -7.04 5.85
N PRO A 45 8.26 -5.86 5.30
CA PRO A 45 7.75 -5.75 3.93
C PRO A 45 8.74 -6.19 2.86
N TYR A 46 10.03 -6.21 3.19
CA TYR A 46 11.08 -6.64 2.28
C TYR A 46 11.41 -8.14 2.38
N ARG A 47 10.75 -8.87 3.30
CA ARG A 47 10.89 -10.31 3.42
C ARG A 47 10.01 -11.02 2.40
N SER A 48 10.58 -11.88 1.60
CA SER A 48 9.82 -12.79 0.74
C SER A 48 9.29 -13.96 1.56
N VAL A 49 7.97 -13.98 1.81
CA VAL A 49 7.28 -15.03 2.58
C VAL A 49 6.51 -15.99 1.67
N ARG A 50 6.42 -15.65 0.39
CA ARG A 50 5.81 -16.51 -0.64
C ARG A 50 6.90 -17.27 -1.37
N PRO A 51 6.57 -18.42 -1.99
CA PRO A 51 7.54 -19.13 -2.79
C PRO A 51 8.15 -18.19 -3.82
N ALA A 52 9.42 -17.89 -3.66
CA ALA A 52 10.19 -17.16 -4.64
C ALA A 52 11.16 -18.17 -5.23
N GLY A 53 11.20 -18.36 -6.55
CA GLY A 53 12.13 -19.27 -7.17
C GLY A 53 13.54 -19.06 -6.63
N ASP A 54 14.12 -20.10 -6.05
CA ASP A 54 15.49 -20.07 -5.48
C ASP A 54 16.52 -20.36 -6.58
N THR A 55 16.43 -19.63 -7.69
CA THR A 55 17.40 -19.77 -8.77
C THR A 55 18.55 -18.81 -8.51
N GLN A 56 19.71 -19.41 -8.26
CA GLN A 56 20.98 -18.72 -8.16
C GLN A 56 21.65 -18.71 -9.52
N PHE A 57 22.30 -17.61 -9.86
CA PHE A 57 23.12 -17.47 -11.04
C PHE A 57 24.42 -16.76 -10.70
N ASP A 58 25.49 -17.15 -11.37
CA ASP A 58 26.81 -16.59 -11.18
C ASP A 58 27.11 -15.59 -12.29
N ILE A 59 27.68 -14.46 -11.93
CA ILE A 59 28.19 -13.44 -12.86
C ILE A 59 29.71 -13.43 -12.77
N GLU A 60 30.37 -13.80 -13.86
CA GLU A 60 31.83 -13.84 -13.93
C GLU A 60 32.47 -12.48 -14.20
N ARG A 61 31.76 -11.59 -14.89
CA ARG A 61 32.19 -10.24 -15.26
C ARG A 61 31.06 -9.25 -15.05
N THR A 62 31.39 -7.98 -14.87
CA THR A 62 30.36 -6.93 -14.81
C THR A 62 29.43 -7.03 -16.01
N SER A 63 28.16 -7.27 -15.76
CA SER A 63 27.19 -7.60 -16.81
C SER A 63 25.89 -6.80 -16.63
N ARG A 64 25.23 -6.51 -17.74
CA ARG A 64 23.85 -6.08 -17.76
C ARG A 64 22.97 -7.32 -17.71
N VAL A 65 22.12 -7.37 -16.69
CA VAL A 65 21.18 -8.47 -16.45
C VAL A 65 19.78 -7.97 -16.70
N GLU A 66 19.12 -8.55 -17.68
CA GLU A 66 17.71 -8.28 -17.99
C GLU A 66 16.88 -9.50 -17.57
N VAL A 67 15.86 -9.25 -16.76
CA VAL A 67 14.96 -10.29 -16.28
C VAL A 67 13.64 -10.18 -17.01
N PHE A 68 13.21 -11.28 -17.56
CA PHE A 68 11.96 -11.45 -18.27
C PHE A 68 11.08 -12.42 -17.47
N VAL A 69 9.85 -12.05 -17.24
CA VAL A 69 8.81 -12.93 -16.69
C VAL A 69 7.72 -13.03 -17.76
N ASN A 70 7.44 -14.23 -18.20
CA ASN A 70 6.43 -14.49 -19.24
C ASN A 70 6.68 -13.66 -20.51
N GLY A 71 7.94 -13.53 -20.91
CA GLY A 71 8.36 -12.78 -22.10
C GLY A 71 8.40 -11.26 -21.93
N GLN A 72 7.90 -10.70 -20.83
CA GLN A 72 7.97 -9.28 -20.53
C GLN A 72 9.19 -8.95 -19.69
N ARG A 73 9.95 -7.93 -20.09
CA ARG A 73 11.09 -7.45 -19.30
C ARG A 73 10.61 -6.68 -18.08
N VAL A 74 10.80 -7.28 -16.90
CA VAL A 74 10.36 -6.72 -15.61
C VAL A 74 11.44 -5.92 -14.90
N GLN A 75 12.73 -6.22 -15.19
CA GLN A 75 13.85 -5.53 -14.54
C GLN A 75 15.10 -5.53 -15.40
N THR A 76 15.92 -4.49 -15.24
CA THR A 76 17.29 -4.40 -15.81
C THR A 76 18.24 -3.96 -14.70
N LEU A 77 19.29 -4.75 -14.46
CA LEU A 77 20.29 -4.51 -13.44
C LEU A 77 21.69 -4.47 -14.08
N ARG A 78 22.60 -3.71 -13.50
CA ARG A 78 24.04 -3.83 -13.79
C ARG A 78 24.71 -4.44 -12.56
N LEU A 79 25.22 -5.65 -12.69
CA LEU A 79 25.75 -6.44 -11.60
C LEU A 79 27.25 -6.68 -11.79
N ALA A 80 28.01 -6.56 -10.70
CA ALA A 80 29.42 -6.92 -10.63
C ALA A 80 29.59 -8.46 -10.59
N PRO A 81 30.81 -8.99 -10.75
CA PRO A 81 31.07 -10.42 -10.55
C PRO A 81 30.61 -10.88 -9.16
N GLY A 82 29.90 -12.01 -9.11
CA GLY A 82 29.36 -12.55 -7.86
C GLY A 82 28.20 -13.51 -8.08
N ARG A 83 27.73 -14.09 -6.98
CA ARG A 83 26.57 -14.97 -6.96
C ARG A 83 25.32 -14.17 -6.57
N TYR A 84 24.24 -14.30 -7.36
CA TYR A 84 23.01 -13.57 -7.20
C TYR A 84 21.82 -14.51 -7.14
N ASN A 85 20.77 -14.07 -6.43
CA ASN A 85 19.51 -14.81 -6.29
C ASN A 85 18.34 -13.95 -6.77
N ILE A 86 17.35 -14.57 -7.44
CA ILE A 86 16.21 -13.88 -8.04
C ILE A 86 15.00 -13.94 -7.09
N ARG A 87 15.08 -13.33 -5.93
CA ARG A 87 14.01 -13.43 -4.93
C ARG A 87 12.88 -12.42 -5.03
N ASN A 88 13.01 -11.35 -5.82
CA ASN A 88 12.11 -10.18 -5.70
C ASN A 88 11.53 -9.71 -7.02
N PHE A 89 11.06 -10.62 -7.89
CA PHE A 89 10.41 -10.24 -9.13
C PHE A 89 8.88 -10.30 -9.02
N PRO A 90 8.15 -9.42 -9.74
CA PRO A 90 6.70 -9.47 -9.80
C PRO A 90 6.26 -10.69 -10.62
N PHE A 91 5.81 -11.74 -9.94
CA PHE A 91 5.26 -12.93 -10.57
C PHE A 91 3.74 -12.85 -10.66
N ALA A 92 3.19 -13.38 -11.76
CA ALA A 92 1.78 -13.64 -11.86
C ALA A 92 1.41 -14.94 -11.12
N SER A 93 0.21 -15.04 -10.57
CA SER A 93 -0.28 -16.29 -9.99
C SER A 93 -0.39 -17.36 -11.08
N GLY A 94 0.20 -18.51 -10.85
CA GLY A 94 0.26 -19.66 -11.78
C GLY A 94 1.68 -19.92 -12.30
N PRO A 95 1.82 -20.68 -13.39
CA PRO A 95 3.10 -20.96 -14.02
C PRO A 95 3.71 -19.68 -14.62
N ASN A 96 4.98 -19.44 -14.34
CA ASN A 96 5.76 -18.37 -14.93
C ASN A 96 6.95 -18.95 -15.71
N ASP A 97 7.23 -18.41 -16.89
CA ASP A 97 8.48 -18.63 -17.62
C ASP A 97 9.42 -17.47 -17.30
N VAL A 98 10.44 -17.76 -16.50
CA VAL A 98 11.43 -16.76 -16.12
C VAL A 98 12.67 -16.93 -16.98
N ALA A 99 13.09 -15.86 -17.67
CA ALA A 99 14.31 -15.83 -18.43
C ALA A 99 15.22 -14.68 -17.95
N ILE A 100 16.46 -15.02 -17.63
CA ILE A 100 17.50 -14.06 -17.27
C ILE A 100 18.45 -13.96 -18.45
N ARG A 101 18.55 -12.78 -19.04
CA ARG A 101 19.53 -12.48 -20.07
C ARG A 101 20.69 -11.70 -19.46
N ILE A 102 21.87 -12.31 -19.48
CA ILE A 102 23.10 -11.73 -18.97
C ILE A 102 23.93 -11.30 -20.16
N THR A 103 24.25 -10.01 -20.27
CA THR A 103 25.12 -9.46 -21.33
C THR A 103 26.36 -8.86 -20.67
N ASP A 104 27.53 -9.41 -20.92
CA ASP A 104 28.80 -8.92 -20.41
C ASP A 104 29.30 -7.66 -21.15
N GLU A 105 30.40 -7.06 -20.68
CA GLU A 105 30.99 -5.84 -21.25
C GLU A 105 31.56 -6.03 -22.68
N VAL A 106 31.79 -7.26 -23.11
CA VAL A 106 32.25 -7.59 -24.46
C VAL A 106 31.09 -8.00 -25.38
N GLY A 107 29.83 -7.92 -24.90
CA GLY A 107 28.64 -8.18 -25.69
C GLY A 107 28.25 -9.65 -25.77
N ARG A 108 28.91 -10.56 -25.03
CA ARG A 108 28.52 -11.96 -24.95
C ARG A 108 27.21 -12.05 -24.15
N THR A 109 26.22 -12.74 -24.71
CA THR A 109 24.90 -12.88 -24.10
C THR A 109 24.65 -14.35 -23.73
N GLU A 110 24.27 -14.57 -22.50
CA GLU A 110 23.79 -15.85 -21.96
C GLU A 110 22.34 -15.69 -21.52
N THR A 111 21.51 -16.72 -21.72
CA THR A 111 20.12 -16.69 -21.26
C THR A 111 19.84 -17.95 -20.45
N ILE A 112 19.53 -17.76 -19.18
CA ILE A 112 19.11 -18.81 -18.24
C ILE A 112 17.58 -18.79 -18.20
N ARG A 113 16.92 -19.94 -18.42
CA ARG A 113 15.47 -20.07 -18.34
C ARG A 113 15.10 -21.15 -17.32
N PHE A 114 14.05 -20.86 -16.54
CA PHE A 114 13.49 -21.84 -15.62
C PHE A 114 11.98 -21.59 -15.44
N PRO A 115 11.18 -22.66 -15.40
CA PRO A 115 9.76 -22.54 -15.06
C PRO A 115 9.63 -22.33 -13.55
N PHE A 116 8.78 -21.40 -13.18
CA PHE A 116 8.47 -21.11 -11.78
C PHE A 116 6.97 -21.01 -11.58
N ILE A 117 6.43 -21.65 -10.54
CA ILE A 117 5.02 -21.59 -10.20
C ILE A 117 4.88 -20.66 -9.00
N PHE A 118 4.11 -19.58 -9.17
CA PHE A 118 3.81 -18.64 -8.10
C PHE A 118 2.32 -18.74 -7.72
N ASP A 119 2.05 -18.85 -6.44
CA ASP A 119 0.69 -18.70 -5.89
C ASP A 119 0.76 -17.88 -4.62
N ALA A 120 0.03 -16.76 -4.60
CA ALA A 120 0.00 -15.83 -3.47
C ALA A 120 -0.59 -16.44 -2.20
N THR A 121 -1.23 -17.60 -2.29
CA THR A 121 -1.81 -18.32 -1.13
C THR A 121 -0.86 -19.32 -0.50
N LEU A 122 0.24 -19.69 -1.19
CA LEU A 122 1.27 -20.58 -0.66
C LEU A 122 2.25 -19.83 0.25
N LEU A 123 2.81 -20.54 1.19
CA LEU A 123 3.94 -20.08 2.01
C LEU A 123 5.23 -20.70 1.51
N GLY A 124 6.31 -19.93 1.51
CA GLY A 124 7.65 -20.46 1.26
C GLY A 124 8.02 -21.54 2.27
N ALA A 125 8.92 -22.45 1.89
CA ALA A 125 9.36 -23.55 2.75
C ALA A 125 9.86 -23.05 4.11
N GLY A 126 9.26 -23.55 5.21
CA GLY A 126 9.57 -23.15 6.59
C GLY A 126 8.88 -21.88 7.07
N GLU A 127 8.22 -21.12 6.19
CA GLU A 127 7.43 -19.96 6.59
C GLU A 127 6.15 -20.36 7.30
N GLN A 128 5.76 -19.57 8.30
CA GLN A 128 4.60 -19.82 9.14
C GLN A 128 3.70 -18.60 9.19
N GLU A 129 2.41 -18.80 9.00
CA GLU A 129 1.35 -17.81 9.14
C GLU A 129 0.37 -18.28 10.21
N PHE A 130 0.13 -17.46 11.23
CA PHE A 130 -0.79 -17.82 12.31
C PHE A 130 -1.46 -16.60 12.91
N SER A 131 -2.62 -16.83 13.49
CA SER A 131 -3.31 -15.87 14.35
C SER A 131 -4.00 -16.65 15.46
N HIS A 132 -3.80 -16.21 16.69
CA HIS A 132 -4.46 -16.76 17.88
C HIS A 132 -5.11 -15.62 18.64
N ALA A 133 -6.39 -15.74 18.93
CA ALA A 133 -7.19 -14.74 19.61
C ALA A 133 -7.99 -15.39 20.75
N ILE A 134 -8.06 -14.71 21.87
CA ILE A 134 -8.93 -15.05 22.99
C ILE A 134 -9.57 -13.78 23.54
N GLY A 135 -10.86 -13.85 23.85
CA GLY A 135 -11.58 -12.70 24.39
C GLY A 135 -13.02 -13.02 24.73
N VAL A 136 -13.76 -11.98 25.04
CA VAL A 136 -15.20 -12.00 25.24
C VAL A 136 -15.92 -11.43 24.03
N PRO A 137 -17.02 -11.97 23.55
CA PRO A 137 -17.77 -11.45 22.43
C PRO A 137 -18.17 -9.99 22.65
N SER A 138 -18.21 -9.20 21.58
CA SER A 138 -18.66 -7.81 21.65
C SER A 138 -19.50 -7.45 20.44
N GLU A 139 -20.47 -6.57 20.63
CA GLU A 139 -21.37 -6.08 19.60
C GLU A 139 -21.38 -4.56 19.58
N SER A 140 -21.40 -3.97 18.39
CA SER A 140 -21.52 -2.51 18.23
C SER A 140 -22.98 -2.10 18.29
N THR A 141 -23.30 -1.20 19.19
CA THR A 141 -24.63 -0.60 19.36
C THR A 141 -24.61 0.87 18.92
N PRO A 142 -25.74 1.53 18.68
CA PRO A 142 -25.80 2.95 18.36
C PRO A 142 -25.19 3.85 19.45
N THR A 143 -25.15 3.39 20.67
CA THR A 143 -24.67 4.15 21.85
C THR A 143 -23.24 3.78 22.27
N GLY A 144 -22.64 2.74 21.66
CA GLY A 144 -21.30 2.29 22.02
C GLY A 144 -21.04 0.84 21.64
N ARG A 145 -20.41 0.10 22.55
CA ARG A 145 -20.09 -1.30 22.38
C ARG A 145 -20.46 -2.07 23.63
N ASP A 146 -21.22 -3.14 23.47
CA ASP A 146 -21.58 -4.07 24.52
C ASP A 146 -20.63 -5.26 24.51
N TYR A 147 -20.31 -5.75 25.70
CA TYR A 147 -19.39 -6.87 25.92
C TYR A 147 -20.14 -7.99 26.69
N ASP A 148 -20.21 -9.16 26.07
CA ASP A 148 -20.76 -10.35 26.72
C ASP A 148 -19.71 -11.00 27.62
N THR A 149 -19.66 -10.56 28.87
CA THR A 149 -18.70 -11.09 29.87
C THR A 149 -19.05 -12.49 30.38
N GLY A 150 -20.21 -13.04 30.02
CA GLY A 150 -20.60 -14.41 30.33
C GLY A 150 -20.09 -15.43 29.32
N GLY A 151 -19.81 -14.96 28.09
CA GLY A 151 -19.29 -15.79 27.00
C GLY A 151 -17.77 -15.66 26.80
N TYR A 152 -17.23 -16.58 26.05
CA TYR A 152 -15.84 -16.50 25.58
C TYR A 152 -15.74 -16.86 24.10
N VAL A 153 -14.68 -16.39 23.45
CA VAL A 153 -14.28 -16.81 22.11
C VAL A 153 -12.78 -17.06 22.08
N PHE A 154 -12.41 -18.23 21.58
CA PHE A 154 -11.06 -18.54 21.14
C PHE A 154 -11.08 -18.83 19.65
N SER A 155 -10.21 -18.19 18.87
CA SER A 155 -10.04 -18.47 17.45
C SER A 155 -8.57 -18.55 17.15
N GLY A 156 -8.13 -19.62 16.50
CA GLY A 156 -6.74 -19.81 16.14
C GLY A 156 -6.58 -20.60 14.86
N PHE A 157 -5.58 -20.22 14.07
CA PHE A 157 -5.09 -21.04 12.96
C PHE A 157 -3.57 -20.97 12.88
N HIS A 158 -3.00 -22.00 12.28
CA HIS A 158 -1.57 -22.10 12.01
C HIS A 158 -1.33 -22.81 10.69
N ASN A 159 -0.72 -22.10 9.75
CA ASN A 159 -0.32 -22.60 8.45
C ASN A 159 1.20 -22.63 8.34
N ILE A 160 1.75 -23.65 7.70
CA ILE A 160 3.19 -23.82 7.47
C ILE A 160 3.45 -24.20 6.02
N GLY A 161 4.40 -23.52 5.38
CA GLY A 161 4.99 -23.96 4.12
C GLY A 161 5.87 -25.19 4.33
N ILE A 162 5.44 -26.34 3.87
CA ILE A 162 6.20 -27.59 3.97
C ILE A 162 7.27 -27.62 2.88
N THR A 163 6.88 -27.22 1.69
CA THR A 163 7.76 -26.96 0.54
C THR A 163 7.24 -25.72 -0.18
N ASP A 164 7.96 -25.20 -1.15
CA ASP A 164 7.50 -24.07 -1.98
C ASP A 164 6.22 -24.39 -2.80
N ALA A 165 5.87 -25.66 -2.94
CA ALA A 165 4.67 -26.10 -3.64
C ALA A 165 3.57 -26.60 -2.70
N LEU A 166 3.83 -26.72 -1.39
CA LEU A 166 2.89 -27.32 -0.43
C LEU A 166 2.85 -26.53 0.87
N THR A 167 1.66 -26.02 1.19
CA THR A 167 1.32 -25.42 2.50
C THR A 167 0.23 -26.25 3.16
N ALA A 168 0.38 -26.55 4.43
CA ALA A 168 -0.67 -27.20 5.23
C ALA A 168 -0.94 -26.42 6.51
N GLY A 169 -2.13 -26.56 7.05
CA GLY A 169 -2.54 -25.86 8.26
C GLY A 169 -3.65 -26.54 9.02
N ALA A 170 -3.82 -26.10 10.26
CA ALA A 170 -4.92 -26.48 11.12
C ALA A 170 -5.53 -25.23 11.75
N ASN A 171 -6.80 -25.33 12.10
CA ASN A 171 -7.52 -24.26 12.76
C ASN A 171 -8.47 -24.79 13.83
N VAL A 172 -8.75 -23.95 14.84
CA VAL A 172 -9.65 -24.25 15.92
C VAL A 172 -10.43 -23.00 16.31
N GLN A 173 -11.72 -23.15 16.56
CA GLN A 173 -12.58 -22.08 17.04
C GLN A 173 -13.50 -22.62 18.12
N LEU A 174 -13.53 -21.95 19.26
CA LEU A 174 -14.24 -22.38 20.45
C LEU A 174 -15.01 -21.19 21.00
N SER A 175 -16.24 -21.45 21.43
CA SER A 175 -17.04 -20.57 22.26
C SER A 175 -17.72 -21.41 23.34
N ASP A 176 -18.49 -20.78 24.17
CA ASP A 176 -19.38 -21.44 25.15
C ASP A 176 -20.39 -22.37 24.48
N GLU A 177 -20.88 -22.03 23.27
CA GLU A 177 -21.96 -22.76 22.60
C GLU A 177 -21.45 -23.62 21.42
N GLN A 178 -20.19 -23.41 20.91
CA GLN A 178 -19.72 -24.03 19.68
C GLN A 178 -18.24 -24.41 19.74
N ARG A 179 -17.91 -25.56 19.15
CA ARG A 179 -16.54 -26.07 18.99
C ARG A 179 -16.32 -26.47 17.53
N GLN A 180 -15.27 -25.94 16.90
CA GLN A 180 -14.92 -26.25 15.54
C GLN A 180 -13.44 -26.57 15.43
N PHE A 181 -13.10 -27.61 14.69
CA PHE A 181 -11.74 -28.02 14.35
C PHE A 181 -11.64 -28.20 12.84
N GLY A 182 -10.59 -27.68 12.25
CA GLY A 182 -10.40 -27.78 10.82
C GLY A 182 -8.94 -27.97 10.42
N ALA A 183 -8.75 -28.40 9.20
CA ALA A 183 -7.44 -28.50 8.56
C ALA A 183 -7.54 -28.02 7.11
N ASN A 184 -6.44 -27.56 6.57
CA ASN A 184 -6.35 -27.15 5.18
C ASN A 184 -5.03 -27.60 4.56
N VAL A 185 -5.09 -27.80 3.25
CA VAL A 185 -3.91 -28.05 2.42
C VAL A 185 -4.03 -27.22 1.14
N ARG A 186 -2.92 -26.64 0.73
CA ARG A 186 -2.78 -25.87 -0.51
C ARG A 186 -1.56 -26.42 -1.24
N PHE A 187 -1.72 -26.77 -2.50
CA PHE A 187 -0.59 -27.25 -3.29
C PHE A 187 -0.65 -26.73 -4.72
N ALA A 188 0.52 -26.43 -5.27
CA ALA A 188 0.68 -25.97 -6.63
C ALA A 188 1.32 -27.04 -7.50
N THR A 189 0.83 -27.13 -8.73
CA THR A 189 1.33 -28.03 -9.77
C THR A 189 1.47 -27.28 -11.09
N ARG A 190 2.08 -27.89 -12.09
CA ARG A 190 2.15 -27.32 -13.44
C ARG A 190 0.79 -27.12 -14.12
N ILE A 191 -0.24 -27.82 -13.66
CA ILE A 191 -1.61 -27.75 -14.20
C ILE A 191 -2.52 -26.89 -13.33
N GLY A 192 -2.02 -26.17 -12.33
CA GLY A 192 -2.78 -25.26 -11.48
C GLY A 192 -2.59 -25.49 -9.99
N THR A 193 -3.31 -24.72 -9.21
CA THR A 193 -3.25 -24.74 -7.74
C THR A 193 -4.54 -25.30 -7.17
N PHE A 194 -4.40 -26.02 -6.07
CA PHE A 194 -5.50 -26.64 -5.34
C PHE A 194 -5.49 -26.19 -3.91
N ARG A 195 -6.67 -25.96 -3.36
CA ARG A 195 -6.89 -25.73 -1.93
C ARG A 195 -8.03 -26.64 -1.48
N THR A 196 -7.81 -27.35 -0.39
CA THR A 196 -8.86 -28.11 0.29
C THR A 196 -8.90 -27.73 1.75
N ASP A 197 -10.08 -27.36 2.24
CA ASP A 197 -10.38 -27.08 3.65
C ASP A 197 -11.40 -28.12 4.11
N ILE A 198 -11.18 -28.68 5.30
CA ILE A 198 -12.12 -29.56 5.99
C ILE A 198 -12.35 -29.05 7.41
N ALA A 199 -13.55 -29.15 7.91
CA ALA A 199 -13.86 -28.80 9.28
C ALA A 199 -14.95 -29.70 9.85
N VAL A 200 -14.89 -29.94 11.15
CA VAL A 200 -15.92 -30.58 11.96
C VAL A 200 -16.37 -29.58 13.00
N SER A 201 -17.66 -29.45 13.20
CA SER A 201 -18.24 -28.58 14.24
C SER A 201 -19.25 -29.32 15.08
N HIS A 202 -19.40 -28.88 16.32
CA HIS A 202 -20.43 -29.27 17.27
C HIS A 202 -20.97 -28.00 17.93
N ALA A 203 -22.27 -27.86 18.01
CA ALA A 203 -22.94 -26.80 18.74
C ALA A 203 -23.94 -27.42 19.71
N ASP A 204 -24.20 -26.74 20.82
CA ASP A 204 -25.13 -27.22 21.85
C ASP A 204 -26.58 -27.39 21.34
N THR A 205 -26.91 -26.64 20.27
CA THR A 205 -28.21 -26.64 19.60
C THR A 205 -28.30 -27.60 18.41
N ALA A 206 -27.18 -28.26 18.04
CA ALA A 206 -27.10 -29.08 16.81
C ALA A 206 -26.16 -30.26 16.99
N SER A 207 -26.33 -31.27 16.14
CA SER A 207 -25.47 -32.46 16.12
C SER A 207 -24.06 -32.11 15.60
N THR A 208 -23.11 -33.01 15.84
CA THR A 208 -21.78 -32.90 15.20
C THR A 208 -21.89 -33.15 13.71
N ASP A 209 -21.37 -32.20 12.93
CA ASP A 209 -21.38 -32.32 11.47
C ASP A 209 -20.10 -31.73 10.87
N PHE A 210 -19.92 -31.88 9.56
CA PHE A 210 -18.68 -31.50 8.89
C PHE A 210 -18.94 -30.68 7.62
N ALA A 211 -17.90 -29.95 7.18
CA ALA A 211 -17.87 -29.24 5.93
C ALA A 211 -16.54 -29.50 5.19
N VAL A 212 -16.64 -29.52 3.86
CA VAL A 212 -15.50 -29.68 2.96
C VAL A 212 -15.59 -28.66 1.85
N ARG A 213 -14.50 -27.97 1.57
CA ARG A 213 -14.35 -27.07 0.41
C ARG A 213 -13.12 -27.46 -0.36
N THR A 214 -13.26 -27.67 -1.66
CA THR A 214 -12.14 -27.85 -2.58
C THR A 214 -12.22 -26.78 -3.67
N GLN A 215 -11.11 -26.15 -3.94
CA GLN A 215 -10.97 -25.12 -4.97
C GLN A 215 -9.79 -25.46 -5.87
N TYR A 216 -9.97 -25.27 -7.16
CA TYR A 216 -8.96 -25.41 -8.18
C TYR A 216 -8.86 -24.11 -8.97
N ARG A 217 -7.64 -23.69 -9.29
CA ARG A 217 -7.38 -22.53 -10.15
C ARG A 217 -6.23 -22.83 -11.09
N TYR A 218 -6.47 -22.58 -12.35
CA TYR A 218 -5.46 -22.54 -13.39
C TYR A 218 -5.48 -21.17 -14.05
N THR A 219 -4.31 -20.58 -14.22
CA THR A 219 -4.13 -19.36 -15.01
C THR A 219 -2.99 -19.63 -15.97
N ASP A 220 -3.24 -19.48 -17.25
CA ASP A 220 -2.23 -19.57 -18.29
C ASP A 220 -1.27 -18.39 -18.19
N ASP A 221 -0.14 -18.50 -18.86
CA ASP A 221 0.83 -17.40 -18.96
C ASP A 221 0.14 -16.09 -19.41
N LEU A 222 0.27 -15.04 -18.63
CA LEU A 222 -0.25 -13.71 -18.96
C LEU A 222 0.37 -13.13 -20.24
N ALA A 223 1.54 -13.61 -20.65
CA ALA A 223 2.19 -13.28 -21.91
C ALA A 223 1.62 -14.10 -23.08
N SER A 224 0.85 -15.17 -22.83
CA SER A 224 0.17 -15.89 -23.88
C SER A 224 -0.92 -15.02 -24.48
N SER A 225 -1.01 -15.00 -25.81
CA SER A 225 -2.06 -14.25 -26.51
C SER A 225 -3.47 -14.69 -26.11
N ALA A 226 -3.61 -15.86 -25.48
CA ALA A 226 -4.89 -16.45 -25.10
C ALA A 226 -5.33 -16.11 -23.66
N GLY A 227 -4.39 -15.91 -22.70
CA GLY A 227 -4.69 -15.51 -21.31
C GLY A 227 -5.78 -16.35 -20.64
N ARG A 228 -5.63 -17.69 -20.67
CA ARG A 228 -6.70 -18.62 -20.21
C ARG A 228 -6.74 -18.70 -18.69
N THR A 229 -7.94 -18.73 -18.15
CA THR A 229 -8.20 -18.99 -16.73
C THR A 229 -9.25 -20.08 -16.59
N LEU A 230 -9.04 -21.01 -15.65
CA LEU A 230 -10.04 -22.01 -15.28
C LEU A 230 -10.11 -22.04 -13.76
N SER A 231 -11.32 -21.92 -13.22
CA SER A 231 -11.56 -22.10 -11.79
C SER A 231 -12.68 -23.10 -11.58
N ALA A 232 -12.54 -23.92 -10.55
CA ALA A 232 -13.59 -24.84 -10.11
C ALA A 232 -13.63 -24.86 -8.58
N SER A 233 -14.82 -24.97 -8.02
CA SER A 233 -15.03 -25.11 -6.59
C SER A 233 -16.13 -26.09 -6.28
N ALA A 234 -15.99 -26.81 -5.16
CA ALA A 234 -17.00 -27.66 -4.58
C ALA A 234 -17.04 -27.40 -3.07
N ILE A 235 -18.21 -27.06 -2.54
CA ILE A 235 -18.41 -26.77 -1.13
C ILE A 235 -19.56 -27.64 -0.62
N TYR A 236 -19.24 -28.59 0.22
CA TYR A 236 -20.22 -29.37 0.98
C TYR A 236 -20.32 -28.83 2.41
N ARG A 237 -21.54 -28.68 2.91
CA ARG A 237 -21.81 -28.42 4.33
C ARG A 237 -22.81 -29.41 4.83
N GLY A 238 -22.53 -30.05 5.96
CA GLY A 238 -23.50 -30.86 6.67
C GLY A 238 -24.68 -30.02 7.15
N ARG A 239 -25.83 -30.64 7.40
CA ARG A 239 -27.06 -29.94 7.82
C ARG A 239 -26.84 -29.14 9.11
N ASP A 240 -26.17 -29.77 10.07
CA ASP A 240 -25.98 -29.27 11.43
C ASP A 240 -24.60 -28.60 11.60
N PHE A 241 -23.85 -28.39 10.50
CA PHE A 241 -22.58 -27.71 10.56
C PHE A 241 -22.76 -26.26 11.04
N ALA A 242 -22.19 -25.93 12.20
CA ALA A 242 -22.33 -24.65 12.87
C ALA A 242 -21.03 -23.84 12.83
N THR A 243 -21.16 -22.52 12.77
CA THR A 243 -20.08 -21.57 13.00
C THR A 243 -20.42 -20.70 14.20
N ILE A 244 -19.47 -19.93 14.73
CA ILE A 244 -19.71 -19.01 15.86
C ILE A 244 -20.88 -18.03 15.58
N GLU A 245 -21.16 -17.71 14.34
CA GLU A 245 -22.25 -16.80 13.96
C GLU A 245 -23.61 -17.52 13.85
N THR A 246 -23.60 -18.84 13.73
CA THR A 246 -24.82 -19.64 13.46
C THR A 246 -25.10 -20.68 14.54
N THR A 247 -24.67 -20.42 15.80
CA THR A 247 -24.79 -21.38 16.90
C THR A 247 -26.21 -21.62 17.33
N ALA A 248 -27.08 -20.60 17.29
CA ALA A 248 -28.45 -20.71 17.85
C ALA A 248 -29.31 -21.69 17.05
N GLU A 249 -29.28 -21.65 15.72
CA GLU A 249 -29.95 -22.59 14.82
C GLU A 249 -29.16 -22.68 13.52
N PRO A 250 -28.19 -23.60 13.38
CA PRO A 250 -27.46 -23.73 12.14
C PRO A 250 -28.41 -24.15 11.02
N SER A 251 -28.49 -23.32 10.01
CA SER A 251 -29.28 -23.60 8.80
C SER A 251 -28.36 -23.66 7.60
N ASN A 252 -28.19 -24.85 7.05
CA ASN A 252 -27.45 -25.06 5.80
C ASN A 252 -28.39 -25.59 4.72
N PRO A 253 -29.21 -24.70 4.11
CA PRO A 253 -30.22 -25.11 3.12
C PRO A 253 -29.62 -25.67 1.85
N VAL A 254 -28.36 -25.37 1.54
CA VAL A 254 -27.61 -25.92 0.43
C VAL A 254 -26.65 -26.99 0.93
N ALA A 255 -26.78 -28.22 0.40
CA ALA A 255 -25.93 -29.35 0.75
C ALA A 255 -24.58 -29.30 0.06
N LEU A 256 -24.61 -29.06 -1.24
CA LEU A 256 -23.42 -29.04 -2.09
C LEU A 256 -23.56 -27.88 -3.09
N ASP A 257 -22.53 -27.07 -3.16
CA ASP A 257 -22.41 -25.98 -4.12
C ASP A 257 -21.20 -26.28 -5.03
N LEU A 258 -21.48 -26.42 -6.31
CA LEU A 258 -20.49 -26.65 -7.36
C LEU A 258 -20.44 -25.44 -8.27
N ALA A 259 -19.23 -24.98 -8.60
CA ALA A 259 -19.04 -23.93 -9.59
C ALA A 259 -17.81 -24.22 -10.45
N VAL A 260 -17.92 -23.91 -11.74
CA VAL A 260 -16.81 -23.93 -12.69
C VAL A 260 -16.90 -22.69 -13.57
N SER A 261 -15.76 -22.06 -13.84
CA SER A 261 -15.69 -20.94 -14.78
C SER A 261 -14.44 -21.06 -15.64
N TYR A 262 -14.59 -20.70 -16.90
CA TYR A 262 -13.51 -20.63 -17.87
C TYR A 262 -13.52 -19.26 -18.54
N GLY A 263 -12.37 -18.59 -18.56
CA GLY A 263 -12.18 -17.32 -19.22
C GLY A 263 -10.97 -17.33 -20.14
N GLN A 264 -11.04 -16.56 -21.21
CA GLN A 264 -9.91 -16.35 -22.12
C GLN A 264 -10.01 -15.02 -22.86
N ARG A 265 -8.86 -14.56 -23.36
CA ARG A 265 -8.83 -13.49 -24.36
C ARG A 265 -9.23 -14.08 -25.71
N LEU A 266 -10.20 -13.43 -26.35
CA LEU A 266 -10.70 -13.77 -27.68
C LEU A 266 -10.00 -12.87 -28.72
N PHE A 267 -10.63 -12.65 -29.86
CA PHE A 267 -10.17 -11.76 -30.93
C PHE A 267 -10.61 -10.31 -30.67
N TRP A 268 -9.99 -9.34 -31.33
CA TRP A 268 -10.32 -7.90 -31.27
C TRP A 268 -10.34 -7.32 -29.84
N ASP A 269 -9.36 -7.67 -29.00
CA ASP A 269 -9.27 -7.20 -27.61
C ASP A 269 -10.54 -7.48 -26.78
N THR A 270 -11.25 -8.56 -27.11
CA THR A 270 -12.38 -9.09 -26.36
C THR A 270 -11.87 -10.08 -25.32
N SER A 271 -12.31 -9.96 -24.09
CA SER A 271 -12.19 -10.99 -23.05
C SER A 271 -13.55 -11.62 -22.82
N GLY A 272 -13.60 -12.94 -22.79
CA GLY A 272 -14.83 -13.69 -22.55
C GLY A 272 -14.67 -14.70 -21.42
N SER A 273 -15.72 -14.88 -20.62
CA SER A 273 -15.81 -15.98 -19.66
C SER A 273 -17.19 -16.60 -19.64
N ILE A 274 -17.21 -17.90 -19.41
CA ILE A 274 -18.41 -18.69 -19.18
C ILE A 274 -18.32 -19.36 -17.82
N GLY A 275 -19.44 -19.45 -17.12
CA GLY A 275 -19.54 -20.09 -15.83
C GLY A 275 -20.78 -21.00 -15.74
N TYR A 276 -20.65 -22.06 -14.97
CA TYR A 276 -21.73 -22.92 -14.56
C TYR A 276 -21.64 -23.18 -13.07
N GLY A 277 -22.74 -23.03 -12.38
CA GLY A 277 -22.90 -23.36 -10.97
C GLY A 277 -24.12 -24.25 -10.75
N ARG A 278 -24.01 -25.18 -9.78
CA ARG A 278 -25.14 -25.99 -9.33
C ARG A 278 -25.15 -26.08 -7.83
N GLN A 279 -26.28 -25.72 -7.26
CA GLN A 279 -26.55 -25.85 -5.83
C GLN A 279 -27.57 -26.97 -5.62
N PHE A 280 -27.23 -27.91 -4.73
CA PHE A 280 -28.12 -28.97 -4.31
C PHE A 280 -28.81 -28.58 -3.01
N GLY A 281 -30.08 -28.31 -3.06
CA GLY A 281 -30.88 -27.88 -1.92
C GLY A 281 -31.19 -29.01 -0.92
N ARG A 282 -31.71 -28.64 0.25
CA ARG A 282 -32.21 -29.56 1.28
C ARG A 282 -33.63 -29.21 1.66
N GLY A 283 -34.45 -30.21 1.93
CA GLY A 283 -35.83 -30.00 2.34
C GLY A 283 -36.61 -29.24 1.27
N ASP A 284 -37.16 -28.10 1.66
CA ASP A 284 -37.95 -27.24 0.76
C ASP A 284 -37.09 -26.29 -0.10
N THR A 285 -35.76 -26.32 0.06
CA THR A 285 -34.86 -25.53 -0.77
C THR A 285 -34.64 -26.26 -2.11
N PRO A 286 -35.06 -25.70 -3.24
CA PRO A 286 -34.89 -26.34 -4.53
C PRO A 286 -33.43 -26.34 -4.98
N ASP A 287 -33.10 -27.28 -5.85
CA ASP A 287 -31.85 -27.24 -6.61
C ASP A 287 -31.85 -26.03 -7.53
N LEU A 288 -30.68 -25.44 -7.74
CA LEU A 288 -30.50 -24.26 -8.55
C LEU A 288 -29.32 -24.43 -9.51
N ASP A 289 -29.57 -24.32 -10.78
CA ASP A 289 -28.55 -24.22 -11.81
C ASP A 289 -28.33 -22.75 -12.19
N THR A 290 -27.09 -22.34 -12.32
CA THR A 290 -26.72 -20.99 -12.73
C THR A 290 -25.74 -21.05 -13.90
N TYR A 291 -26.08 -20.39 -14.98
CA TYR A 291 -25.24 -20.21 -16.16
C TYR A 291 -24.84 -18.74 -16.25
N SER A 292 -23.62 -18.45 -16.61
CA SER A 292 -23.15 -17.07 -16.80
C SER A 292 -22.26 -16.93 -18.02
N LEU A 293 -22.43 -15.81 -18.72
CA LEU A 293 -21.59 -15.37 -19.82
C LEU A 293 -21.16 -13.94 -19.53
N THR A 294 -19.86 -13.67 -19.58
CA THR A 294 -19.31 -12.31 -19.49
C THR A 294 -18.49 -12.02 -20.73
N LEU A 295 -18.73 -10.89 -21.37
CA LEU A 295 -17.94 -10.38 -22.48
C LEU A 295 -17.51 -8.96 -22.16
N ILE A 296 -16.22 -8.66 -22.31
CA ILE A 296 -15.66 -7.32 -22.19
C ILE A 296 -14.89 -7.03 -23.47
N GLN A 297 -15.29 -5.99 -24.17
CA GLN A 297 -14.69 -5.55 -25.42
C GLN A 297 -14.05 -4.18 -25.25
N GLN A 298 -12.76 -4.09 -25.50
CA GLN A 298 -12.08 -2.81 -25.65
C GLN A 298 -12.24 -2.33 -27.10
N ILE A 299 -13.06 -1.28 -27.33
CA ILE A 299 -13.29 -0.72 -28.67
C ILE A 299 -12.14 0.19 -29.07
N THR A 300 -11.73 1.07 -28.14
CA THR A 300 -10.55 1.94 -28.27
C THR A 300 -9.84 1.97 -26.92
N SER A 301 -8.68 2.62 -26.83
CA SER A 301 -8.03 2.87 -25.55
C SER A 301 -8.90 3.62 -24.53
N GLU A 302 -9.95 4.29 -25.00
CA GLU A 302 -10.83 5.16 -24.21
C GLU A 302 -12.22 4.54 -23.96
N ILE A 303 -12.67 3.62 -24.81
CA ILE A 303 -14.04 3.09 -24.77
C ILE A 303 -14.00 1.59 -24.55
N SER A 304 -14.70 1.12 -23.52
CA SER A 304 -14.95 -0.30 -23.29
C SER A 304 -16.45 -0.60 -23.19
N LEU A 305 -16.83 -1.77 -23.66
CA LEU A 305 -18.16 -2.34 -23.54
C LEU A 305 -18.10 -3.58 -22.63
N SER A 306 -19.11 -3.75 -21.80
CA SER A 306 -19.29 -4.94 -20.98
C SER A 306 -20.69 -5.51 -21.18
N PHE A 307 -20.77 -6.83 -21.27
CA PHE A 307 -22.01 -7.57 -21.33
C PHE A 307 -21.91 -8.76 -20.39
N VAL A 308 -22.93 -8.93 -19.55
CA VAL A 308 -23.06 -10.08 -18.65
C VAL A 308 -24.46 -10.64 -18.77
N GLU A 309 -24.55 -11.94 -19.01
CA GLU A 309 -25.78 -12.72 -18.94
C GLU A 309 -25.68 -13.68 -17.76
N SER A 310 -26.73 -13.80 -17.00
CA SER A 310 -26.87 -14.78 -15.93
C SER A 310 -28.26 -15.41 -16.03
N HIS A 311 -28.31 -16.71 -16.24
CA HIS A 311 -29.53 -17.51 -16.25
C HIS A 311 -29.55 -18.43 -15.04
N ARG A 312 -30.61 -18.35 -14.26
CA ARG A 312 -30.87 -19.23 -13.10
C ARG A 312 -32.09 -20.10 -13.42
N ALA A 313 -31.90 -21.39 -13.33
CA ALA A 313 -32.95 -22.38 -13.55
C ALA A 313 -33.22 -23.11 -12.23
N GLY A 314 -34.42 -22.96 -11.69
CA GLY A 314 -34.89 -23.64 -10.47
C GLY A 314 -35.86 -24.78 -10.76
N ALA A 315 -36.02 -25.74 -9.83
CA ALA A 315 -36.80 -26.96 -10.02
C ALA A 315 -38.32 -26.75 -10.22
N GLU A 316 -38.87 -25.55 -10.05
CA GLU A 316 -40.32 -25.28 -10.15
C GLU A 316 -40.69 -24.25 -11.25
N GLY A 317 -39.84 -24.11 -12.28
CA GLY A 317 -40.07 -23.11 -13.35
C GLY A 317 -39.84 -21.66 -12.90
N ASN A 318 -39.10 -21.46 -11.85
CA ASN A 318 -38.71 -20.15 -11.35
C ASN A 318 -37.41 -19.70 -12.06
N ASP A 319 -37.44 -19.74 -13.39
CA ASP A 319 -36.31 -19.36 -14.22
C ASP A 319 -36.17 -17.82 -14.24
N ASP A 320 -34.98 -17.34 -13.97
CA ASP A 320 -34.65 -15.89 -13.99
C ASP A 320 -33.46 -15.67 -14.92
N THR A 321 -33.66 -14.85 -15.96
CA THR A 321 -32.59 -14.47 -16.87
C THR A 321 -32.32 -12.97 -16.70
N ARG A 322 -31.07 -12.61 -16.42
CA ARG A 322 -30.62 -11.26 -16.24
C ARG A 322 -29.59 -10.89 -17.28
N PHE A 323 -29.74 -9.72 -17.85
CA PHE A 323 -28.78 -9.13 -18.75
C PHE A 323 -28.29 -7.82 -18.15
N PHE A 324 -26.98 -7.68 -18.12
CA PHE A 324 -26.31 -6.41 -17.82
C PHE A 324 -25.53 -5.98 -19.07
N ALA A 325 -25.68 -4.74 -19.46
CA ALA A 325 -24.90 -4.10 -20.52
C ALA A 325 -24.34 -2.78 -20.02
N GLY A 326 -23.07 -2.54 -20.24
CA GLY A 326 -22.40 -1.33 -19.82
C GLY A 326 -21.47 -0.77 -20.89
N VAL A 327 -21.32 0.55 -20.90
CA VAL A 327 -20.32 1.26 -21.68
C VAL A 327 -19.56 2.19 -20.74
N SER A 328 -18.26 2.23 -20.86
CA SER A 328 -17.41 3.21 -20.17
C SER A 328 -16.59 4.00 -21.18
N TYR A 329 -16.42 5.30 -20.90
CA TYR A 329 -15.63 6.23 -21.68
C TYR A 329 -14.67 6.99 -20.77
N ALA A 330 -13.37 6.84 -20.99
CA ALA A 330 -12.30 7.49 -20.25
C ALA A 330 -11.37 8.19 -21.25
N PRO A 331 -11.62 9.47 -21.59
CA PRO A 331 -10.81 10.20 -22.57
C PRO A 331 -9.34 10.25 -22.17
N PHE A 332 -8.45 10.01 -23.11
CA PHE A 332 -7.00 10.03 -22.87
C PHE A 332 -6.56 11.40 -22.34
N GLY A 333 -5.74 11.41 -21.29
CA GLY A 333 -5.23 12.63 -20.65
C GLY A 333 -6.29 13.47 -19.92
N SER A 334 -7.55 13.01 -19.85
CA SER A 334 -8.63 13.70 -19.14
C SER A 334 -8.87 13.08 -17.76
N PRO A 335 -9.14 13.89 -16.73
CA PRO A 335 -9.56 13.39 -15.41
C PRO A 335 -11.04 12.93 -15.38
N HIS A 336 -11.80 13.16 -16.45
CA HIS A 336 -13.21 12.79 -16.52
C HIS A 336 -13.39 11.35 -16.99
N ARG A 337 -14.34 10.66 -16.38
CA ARG A 337 -14.81 9.34 -16.78
C ARG A 337 -16.33 9.33 -16.80
N PHE A 338 -16.87 8.61 -17.77
CA PHE A 338 -18.31 8.42 -17.94
C PHE A 338 -18.62 6.94 -18.06
N ALA A 339 -19.71 6.50 -17.44
CA ALA A 339 -20.22 5.16 -17.61
C ALA A 339 -21.75 5.18 -17.70
N ALA A 340 -22.28 4.26 -18.51
CA ALA A 340 -23.70 4.02 -18.54
C ALA A 340 -23.95 2.51 -18.53
N SER A 341 -25.00 2.07 -17.82
CA SER A 341 -25.36 0.66 -17.73
C SER A 341 -26.85 0.42 -17.66
N LEU A 342 -27.24 -0.76 -18.10
CA LEU A 342 -28.60 -1.30 -18.03
C LEU A 342 -28.54 -2.66 -17.35
N ASP A 343 -29.45 -2.93 -16.42
CA ASP A 343 -29.61 -4.21 -15.73
C ASP A 343 -31.10 -4.62 -15.76
N THR A 344 -31.38 -5.74 -16.43
CA THR A 344 -32.75 -6.26 -16.55
C THR A 344 -33.23 -6.94 -15.27
N GLY A 345 -32.30 -7.46 -14.43
CA GLY A 345 -32.64 -8.12 -13.17
C GLY A 345 -33.23 -7.13 -12.16
N THR A 346 -32.57 -6.01 -11.98
CA THR A 346 -33.07 -4.90 -11.17
C THR A 346 -33.98 -3.96 -11.94
N ARG A 347 -34.09 -4.13 -13.26
CA ARG A 347 -34.79 -3.24 -14.20
C ARG A 347 -34.32 -1.79 -14.06
N SER A 348 -33.03 -1.64 -13.82
CA SER A 348 -32.40 -0.33 -13.58
C SER A 348 -31.55 0.12 -14.77
N SER A 349 -31.42 1.42 -14.88
CA SER A 349 -30.44 2.07 -15.75
C SER A 349 -29.67 3.11 -14.95
N ARG A 350 -28.36 3.18 -15.16
CA ARG A 350 -27.48 4.08 -14.41
C ARG A 350 -26.57 4.84 -15.36
N ILE A 351 -26.39 6.11 -15.08
CA ILE A 351 -25.36 6.95 -15.70
C ILE A 351 -24.49 7.48 -14.56
N ASN A 352 -23.19 7.34 -14.72
CA ASN A 352 -22.20 7.84 -13.78
C ASN A 352 -21.21 8.76 -14.49
N TRP A 353 -20.85 9.83 -13.83
CA TRP A 353 -19.73 10.69 -14.16
C TRP A 353 -18.79 10.77 -12.97
N SER A 354 -17.49 10.74 -13.23
CA SER A 354 -16.48 11.00 -12.20
C SER A 354 -15.38 11.91 -12.73
N TYR A 355 -14.90 12.75 -11.83
CA TYR A 355 -13.75 13.61 -12.02
C TYR A 355 -12.68 13.23 -11.00
N ALA A 356 -11.56 12.68 -11.48
CA ALA A 356 -10.45 12.22 -10.66
C ALA A 356 -9.13 12.72 -11.26
N PRO A 357 -8.64 13.90 -10.83
CA PRO A 357 -7.36 14.43 -11.30
C PRO A 357 -6.21 13.51 -10.89
N SER A 358 -5.11 13.54 -11.64
CA SER A 358 -3.91 12.74 -11.37
C SER A 358 -3.24 13.11 -10.04
N TYR A 359 -3.42 14.35 -9.61
CA TYR A 359 -2.98 14.87 -8.33
C TYR A 359 -4.19 15.47 -7.60
N THR A 360 -4.43 15.03 -6.38
CA THR A 360 -5.65 15.36 -5.65
C THR A 360 -5.45 16.43 -4.57
N LEU A 361 -4.21 16.75 -4.24
CA LEU A 361 -3.89 17.72 -3.21
C LEU A 361 -4.02 19.15 -3.77
N GLY A 362 -4.89 19.96 -3.18
CA GLY A 362 -5.24 21.27 -3.71
C GLY A 362 -6.34 21.24 -4.78
N ASP A 363 -6.86 20.06 -5.12
CA ASP A 363 -7.87 19.89 -6.14
C ASP A 363 -9.11 19.16 -5.61
N VAL A 364 -10.15 19.12 -6.42
CA VAL A 364 -11.44 18.50 -6.12
C VAL A 364 -11.54 17.17 -6.85
N GLN A 365 -11.95 16.13 -6.15
CA GLN A 365 -12.48 14.90 -6.75
C GLN A 365 -14.00 14.97 -6.67
N ALA A 366 -14.70 14.59 -7.73
CA ALA A 366 -16.16 14.61 -7.75
C ALA A 366 -16.72 13.39 -8.49
N ASP A 367 -17.91 12.97 -8.08
CA ASP A 367 -18.71 11.99 -8.79
C ASP A 367 -20.18 12.37 -8.76
N ALA A 368 -20.92 11.92 -9.78
CA ALA A 368 -22.37 12.03 -9.84
C ALA A 368 -22.94 10.78 -10.51
N THR A 369 -24.00 10.25 -9.94
CA THR A 369 -24.72 9.08 -10.42
C THR A 369 -26.21 9.39 -10.49
N LEU A 370 -26.81 9.09 -11.63
CA LEU A 370 -28.25 9.04 -11.80
C LEU A 370 -28.64 7.58 -12.08
N GLU A 371 -29.45 7.02 -11.20
CA GLU A 371 -30.03 5.72 -11.36
C GLU A 371 -31.55 5.78 -11.49
N ARG A 372 -32.08 5.01 -12.39
CA ARG A 372 -33.52 4.82 -12.55
C ARG A 372 -33.84 3.35 -12.24
N THR A 373 -34.78 3.12 -11.34
CA THR A 373 -35.39 1.82 -11.05
C THR A 373 -36.88 1.81 -11.43
N PRO A 374 -37.59 0.69 -11.33
CA PRO A 374 -39.04 0.69 -11.46
C PRO A 374 -39.76 1.57 -10.43
N ALA A 375 -39.20 1.70 -9.23
CA ALA A 375 -39.81 2.38 -8.10
C ALA A 375 -39.45 3.87 -8.03
N ASP A 376 -38.21 4.25 -8.43
CA ASP A 376 -37.66 5.55 -8.15
C ASP A 376 -36.59 6.02 -9.17
N TYR A 377 -36.20 7.28 -9.01
CA TYR A 377 -34.95 7.83 -9.53
C TYR A 377 -34.08 8.19 -8.33
N THR A 378 -32.83 7.73 -8.33
CA THR A 378 -31.85 8.11 -7.31
C THR A 378 -30.79 8.99 -7.95
N LEU A 379 -30.60 10.17 -7.39
CA LEU A 379 -29.49 11.07 -7.71
C LEU A 379 -28.52 11.05 -6.53
N SER A 380 -27.28 10.67 -6.78
CA SER A 380 -26.19 10.69 -5.80
C SER A 380 -25.04 11.51 -6.35
N GLY A 381 -24.41 12.31 -5.51
CA GLY A 381 -23.21 13.03 -5.90
C GLY A 381 -22.31 13.30 -4.72
N SER A 382 -21.01 13.27 -4.95
CA SER A 382 -20.04 13.68 -3.95
C SER A 382 -18.97 14.58 -4.53
N ALA A 383 -18.43 15.47 -3.69
CA ALA A 383 -17.25 16.26 -4.00
C ALA A 383 -16.33 16.28 -2.78
N ARG A 384 -15.06 15.95 -3.00
CA ARG A 384 -14.01 15.95 -1.98
C ARG A 384 -12.92 16.93 -2.37
N TYR A 385 -12.60 17.86 -1.46
CA TYR A 385 -11.44 18.73 -1.56
C TYR A 385 -10.38 18.30 -0.56
N THR A 386 -9.15 18.11 -1.03
CA THR A 386 -8.01 17.69 -0.18
C THR A 386 -6.98 18.82 -0.10
N HIS A 387 -6.73 19.29 1.11
CA HIS A 387 -5.71 20.30 1.42
C HIS A 387 -4.59 19.69 2.29
N TYR A 388 -3.45 20.37 2.40
CA TYR A 388 -2.34 19.90 3.26
C TYR A 388 -2.75 19.70 4.73
N ARG A 389 -3.70 20.50 5.22
CA ARG A 389 -4.10 20.57 6.62
C ARG A 389 -5.45 19.92 6.92
N PHE A 390 -6.27 19.71 5.91
CA PHE A 390 -7.61 19.16 6.08
C PHE A 390 -8.11 18.50 4.80
N GLU A 391 -9.18 17.77 4.92
CA GLU A 391 -10.03 17.32 3.82
C GLU A 391 -11.49 17.65 4.12
N GLY A 392 -12.23 17.99 3.09
CA GLY A 392 -13.66 18.24 3.16
C GLY A 392 -14.40 17.42 2.12
N THR A 393 -15.51 16.82 2.50
CA THR A 393 -16.39 16.09 1.57
C THR A 393 -17.83 16.58 1.75
N VAL A 394 -18.47 16.90 0.65
CA VAL A 394 -19.93 17.07 0.58
C VAL A 394 -20.49 15.88 -0.20
N GLN A 395 -21.55 15.30 0.30
CA GLN A 395 -22.30 14.24 -0.37
C GLN A 395 -23.77 14.60 -0.33
N HIS A 396 -24.47 14.42 -1.45
CA HIS A 396 -25.90 14.60 -1.57
C HIS A 396 -26.51 13.38 -2.23
N ASP A 397 -27.49 12.80 -1.56
CA ASP A 397 -28.24 11.65 -2.03
C ASP A 397 -29.72 12.04 -2.04
N GLU A 398 -30.40 11.82 -3.15
CA GLU A 398 -31.80 12.15 -3.33
C GLU A 398 -32.53 10.98 -3.99
N ASN A 399 -33.61 10.55 -3.36
CA ASN A 399 -34.52 9.56 -3.90
C ASN A 399 -35.84 10.25 -4.29
N LEU A 400 -36.22 10.07 -5.55
CA LEU A 400 -37.42 10.59 -6.17
C LEU A 400 -38.33 9.42 -6.53
N PRO A 401 -39.30 9.05 -5.66
CA PRO A 401 -40.26 7.99 -5.97
C PRO A 401 -41.03 8.28 -7.24
N ARG A 402 -41.30 7.26 -8.03
CA ARG A 402 -42.12 7.37 -9.23
C ARG A 402 -43.62 7.33 -8.92
N ASP A 403 -43.96 6.77 -7.77
CA ASP A 403 -45.30 6.81 -7.22
C ASP A 403 -45.48 8.11 -6.44
N GLY A 404 -46.47 8.90 -6.83
CA GLY A 404 -46.69 10.24 -6.23
C GLY A 404 -47.17 10.21 -4.78
N ASP A 405 -47.55 9.05 -4.26
CA ASP A 405 -47.96 8.89 -2.86
C ASP A 405 -46.78 8.69 -1.89
N LEU A 406 -45.56 8.47 -2.42
CA LEU A 406 -44.35 8.34 -1.60
C LEU A 406 -43.59 9.65 -1.46
N GLU A 407 -43.04 9.89 -0.29
CA GLU A 407 -42.28 11.10 -0.01
C GLU A 407 -40.88 11.06 -0.65
N ARG A 408 -40.48 12.19 -1.20
CA ARG A 408 -39.12 12.47 -1.64
C ARG A 408 -38.19 12.48 -0.42
N ILE A 409 -37.09 11.73 -0.49
CA ILE A 409 -36.07 11.72 0.55
C ILE A 409 -34.80 12.34 -0.02
N ALA A 410 -34.31 13.38 0.63
CA ALA A 410 -33.04 14.01 0.30
C ALA A 410 -32.15 14.11 1.54
N LEU A 411 -30.90 13.69 1.40
CA LEU A 411 -29.90 13.74 2.46
C LEU A 411 -28.65 14.44 1.95
N THR A 412 -28.24 15.50 2.65
CA THR A 412 -26.93 16.13 2.40
C THR A 412 -26.04 15.92 3.63
N SER A 413 -24.89 15.34 3.43
CA SER A 413 -23.87 15.17 4.47
C SER A 413 -22.63 15.99 4.18
N LEU A 414 -22.11 16.62 5.22
CA LEU A 414 -20.84 17.34 5.18
C LEU A 414 -19.87 16.65 6.13
N ARG A 415 -18.69 16.34 5.64
CA ARG A 415 -17.61 15.76 6.45
C ARG A 415 -16.40 16.66 6.36
N PHE A 416 -15.82 16.94 7.50
CA PHE A 416 -14.56 17.67 7.60
C PHE A 416 -13.60 16.85 8.44
N GLY A 417 -12.39 16.63 7.92
CA GLY A 417 -11.33 15.87 8.58
C GLY A 417 -10.06 16.70 8.72
N THR A 418 -9.52 16.74 9.93
CA THR A 418 -8.19 17.28 10.22
C THR A 418 -7.54 16.42 11.30
N ALA A 419 -6.23 16.52 11.44
CA ALA A 419 -5.48 15.85 12.48
C ALA A 419 -4.44 16.80 13.08
N LEU A 420 -4.07 16.55 14.35
CA LEU A 420 -2.90 17.15 14.98
C LEU A 420 -1.82 16.09 15.07
N ALA A 421 -0.71 16.34 14.38
CA ALA A 421 0.51 15.55 14.49
C ALA A 421 1.42 16.18 15.54
N PHE A 422 1.97 15.35 16.41
CA PHE A 422 2.98 15.78 17.37
C PHE A 422 4.11 14.74 17.48
N ALA A 423 5.33 15.20 17.41
CA ALA A 423 6.52 14.38 17.55
C ALA A 423 7.70 15.26 17.98
N ASP A 424 8.56 14.75 18.86
CA ASP A 424 9.80 15.40 19.31
C ASP A 424 9.64 16.91 19.67
N GLY A 425 8.56 17.22 20.41
CA GLY A 425 8.24 18.59 20.84
C GLY A 425 7.65 19.51 19.77
N HIS A 426 7.44 19.04 18.55
CA HIS A 426 6.77 19.76 17.47
C HIS A 426 5.31 19.36 17.33
N VAL A 427 4.47 20.34 17.03
CA VAL A 427 3.04 20.14 16.78
C VAL A 427 2.66 20.82 15.47
N ALA A 428 1.86 20.15 14.66
CA ALA A 428 1.35 20.69 13.40
C ALA A 428 -0.02 20.14 13.04
N ALA A 429 -0.86 20.95 12.40
CA ALA A 429 -2.10 20.49 11.80
C ALA A 429 -1.82 19.72 10.50
N SER A 430 -2.64 18.73 10.20
CA SER A 430 -2.54 17.89 9.01
C SER A 430 -3.93 17.48 8.54
N ARG A 431 -4.05 17.02 7.30
CA ARG A 431 -5.17 16.16 6.92
C ARG A 431 -5.12 14.85 7.73
N PRO A 432 -6.20 14.04 7.76
CA PRO A 432 -6.25 12.81 8.57
C PRO A 432 -5.03 11.91 8.39
N ILE A 433 -4.54 11.39 9.51
CA ILE A 433 -3.38 10.48 9.59
C ILE A 433 -3.91 9.09 9.90
N ASN A 434 -3.73 8.16 8.96
CA ASN A 434 -4.24 6.79 9.09
C ASN A 434 -3.19 5.80 9.62
N ASP A 435 -1.90 6.08 9.42
CA ASP A 435 -0.79 5.24 9.88
C ASP A 435 0.31 6.16 10.48
N SER A 436 1.50 6.17 9.96
CA SER A 436 2.61 6.98 10.47
C SER A 436 2.75 8.31 9.74
N SER A 437 3.48 9.25 10.32
CA SER A 437 3.66 10.59 9.75
C SER A 437 5.07 11.11 9.93
N VAL A 438 5.46 12.02 9.04
CA VAL A 438 6.70 12.80 9.16
C VAL A 438 6.35 14.27 9.28
N LEU A 439 6.92 14.91 10.30
CA LEU A 439 6.87 16.36 10.50
C LEU A 439 8.17 16.98 10.01
N ILE A 440 8.06 17.98 9.14
CA ILE A 440 9.19 18.75 8.66
C ILE A 440 9.19 20.08 9.41
N ALA A 441 10.10 20.17 10.41
CA ALA A 441 10.24 21.33 11.28
C ALA A 441 11.32 22.25 10.73
N PRO A 442 10.96 23.46 10.23
CA PRO A 442 11.95 24.42 9.76
C PRO A 442 12.77 24.97 10.94
N HIS A 443 14.08 25.15 10.70
CA HIS A 443 14.90 25.91 11.62
C HIS A 443 14.30 27.32 11.84
N PRO A 444 14.40 27.93 13.02
CA PRO A 444 13.79 29.24 13.31
C PRO A 444 14.09 30.33 12.26
N ARG A 445 15.27 30.34 11.66
CA ARG A 445 15.66 31.28 10.60
C ARG A 445 15.01 30.98 9.22
N LEU A 446 14.39 29.81 9.05
CA LEU A 446 13.69 29.40 7.82
C LEU A 446 12.17 29.45 7.94
N ARG A 447 11.62 29.93 9.05
CA ARG A 447 10.17 29.92 9.30
C ARG A 447 9.37 30.76 8.30
N ASP A 448 9.98 31.80 7.76
CA ASP A 448 9.34 32.70 6.81
C ASP A 448 9.44 32.21 5.35
N TYR A 449 10.16 31.11 5.13
CA TYR A 449 10.34 30.53 3.80
C TYR A 449 9.53 29.26 3.65
N ARG A 450 8.96 29.11 2.48
CA ARG A 450 8.18 27.93 2.11
C ARG A 450 9.11 26.74 1.83
N ILE A 451 8.94 25.65 2.57
CA ILE A 451 9.61 24.38 2.31
C ILE A 451 8.57 23.42 1.74
N ASN A 452 8.78 22.97 0.53
CA ASN A 452 8.01 21.97 -0.15
C ASN A 452 8.56 20.58 0.18
N VAL A 453 7.65 19.62 0.36
CA VAL A 453 7.98 18.22 0.65
C VAL A 453 7.54 17.38 -0.53
N ASN A 454 8.45 16.58 -1.09
CA ASN A 454 8.27 15.82 -2.30
C ASN A 454 7.73 16.70 -3.44
N PRO A 455 8.52 17.71 -3.86
CA PRO A 455 8.11 18.63 -4.90
C PRO A 455 7.86 17.89 -6.22
N ARG A 456 6.88 18.36 -6.97
CA ARG A 456 6.49 17.89 -8.28
C ARG A 456 6.63 19.01 -9.31
N GLU A 457 6.36 18.70 -10.56
CA GLU A 457 6.22 19.73 -11.59
C GLU A 457 5.08 20.71 -11.21
N ASP A 458 5.11 21.94 -11.70
CA ASP A 458 4.09 22.97 -11.48
C ASP A 458 3.92 23.46 -10.01
N GLU A 459 5.00 23.47 -9.22
CA GLU A 459 5.02 23.90 -7.80
C GLU A 459 4.14 23.07 -6.85
N GLU A 460 3.65 21.93 -7.28
CA GLU A 460 2.93 20.98 -6.44
C GLU A 460 3.88 20.27 -5.48
N ALA A 461 3.39 19.88 -4.31
CA ALA A 461 4.16 19.14 -3.31
C ALA A 461 3.21 18.31 -2.43
N ASP A 462 3.68 17.20 -1.87
CA ASP A 462 2.87 16.33 -1.01
C ASP A 462 2.53 16.98 0.35
N ALA A 463 3.37 17.92 0.81
CA ALA A 463 3.12 18.81 1.95
C ALA A 463 3.98 20.07 1.82
N ARG A 464 3.65 21.12 2.57
CA ARG A 464 4.46 22.34 2.65
C ARG A 464 4.38 22.99 4.02
N THR A 465 5.42 23.73 4.39
CA THR A 465 5.39 24.63 5.54
C THR A 465 4.58 25.88 5.19
N ASP A 466 3.87 26.42 6.16
CA ASP A 466 3.09 27.64 6.02
C ASP A 466 3.04 28.40 7.38
N TRP A 467 2.22 29.43 7.45
CA TRP A 467 2.04 30.22 8.67
C TRP A 467 1.50 29.41 9.88
N LEU A 468 0.90 28.23 9.64
CA LEU A 468 0.46 27.29 10.69
C LEU A 468 1.61 26.41 11.21
N GLY A 469 2.80 26.53 10.65
CA GLY A 469 4.01 25.88 11.17
C GLY A 469 4.53 24.70 10.34
N PRO A 470 5.06 23.64 10.96
CA PRO A 470 5.70 22.52 10.30
C PRO A 470 4.82 21.86 9.23
N ALA A 471 5.44 21.40 8.15
CA ALA A 471 4.74 20.54 7.19
C ALA A 471 4.55 19.15 7.78
N VAL A 472 3.46 18.50 7.40
CA VAL A 472 3.20 17.10 7.78
C VAL A 472 2.96 16.28 6.53
N LEU A 473 3.76 15.23 6.35
CA LEU A 473 3.53 14.18 5.38
C LEU A 473 2.78 13.05 6.11
N PRO A 474 1.45 12.95 5.97
CA PRO A 474 0.64 12.01 6.72
C PRO A 474 0.57 10.64 6.04
N SER A 475 0.15 9.64 6.81
CA SER A 475 -0.23 8.31 6.30
C SER A 475 0.87 7.59 5.53
N LEU A 476 2.11 7.68 6.01
CA LEU A 476 3.20 6.85 5.52
C LEU A 476 3.00 5.41 5.99
N THR A 477 3.18 4.46 5.09
CA THR A 477 3.10 3.04 5.45
C THR A 477 4.22 2.67 6.42
N SER A 478 3.85 2.13 7.58
CA SER A 478 4.81 1.70 8.59
C SER A 478 5.74 0.59 8.08
N TYR A 479 6.97 0.59 8.55
CA TYR A 479 8.02 -0.40 8.22
C TYR A 479 8.49 -0.40 6.76
N TYR A 480 8.06 0.57 5.95
CA TYR A 480 8.60 0.82 4.62
C TYR A 480 9.57 2.00 4.66
N VAL A 481 10.63 1.92 3.87
CA VAL A 481 11.52 3.05 3.67
C VAL A 481 10.87 4.01 2.68
N HIS A 482 10.62 5.23 3.15
CA HIS A 482 10.11 6.33 2.34
C HIS A 482 11.20 7.34 2.07
N GLN A 483 11.34 7.74 0.83
CA GLN A 483 12.18 8.88 0.48
C GLN A 483 11.37 10.16 0.69
N VAL A 484 11.92 11.09 1.45
CA VAL A 484 11.37 12.43 1.67
C VAL A 484 12.34 13.43 1.07
N VAL A 485 11.88 14.18 0.07
CA VAL A 485 12.65 15.19 -0.63
C VAL A 485 12.17 16.57 -0.17
N LEU A 486 13.12 17.45 0.20
CA LEU A 486 12.83 18.81 0.59
C LEU A 486 13.35 19.78 -0.48
N ASP A 487 12.56 20.79 -0.76
CA ASP A 487 12.91 21.88 -1.65
C ASP A 487 12.40 23.23 -1.10
N ALA A 488 13.18 24.27 -1.27
CA ALA A 488 12.82 25.62 -0.85
C ALA A 488 13.19 26.61 -1.96
N PRO A 489 12.34 26.78 -2.99
CA PRO A 489 12.66 27.56 -4.18
C PRO A 489 12.89 29.05 -3.90
N ASP A 490 12.25 29.59 -2.87
CA ASP A 490 12.32 31.01 -2.49
C ASP A 490 13.45 31.32 -1.49
N LEU A 491 14.36 30.36 -1.25
CA LEU A 491 15.42 30.53 -0.26
C LEU A 491 16.49 31.52 -0.75
N PRO A 492 16.80 32.61 -0.03
CA PRO A 492 17.81 33.57 -0.42
C PRO A 492 19.21 32.95 -0.47
N ILE A 493 20.08 33.55 -1.28
CA ILE A 493 21.50 33.17 -1.33
C ILE A 493 22.10 33.25 0.07
N GLY A 494 22.83 32.23 0.47
CA GLY A 494 23.48 32.15 1.80
C GLY A 494 22.70 31.31 2.80
N PHE A 495 21.39 31.16 2.61
CA PHE A 495 20.58 30.27 3.44
C PHE A 495 20.75 28.82 3.00
N GLU A 496 20.75 27.91 3.94
CA GLU A 496 20.97 26.50 3.70
C GLU A 496 19.81 25.67 4.22
N LEU A 497 19.24 24.84 3.34
CA LEU A 497 18.18 23.89 3.70
C LEU A 497 18.73 22.66 4.45
N GLY A 498 20.04 22.38 4.36
CA GLY A 498 20.66 21.16 4.83
C GLY A 498 20.49 20.02 3.83
N ASP A 499 20.40 18.80 4.32
CA ASP A 499 20.12 17.65 3.46
C ASP A 499 18.75 17.81 2.81
N GLN A 500 18.71 17.51 1.52
CA GLN A 500 17.48 17.61 0.73
C GLN A 500 16.76 16.27 0.58
N ILE A 501 17.42 15.17 0.87
CA ILE A 501 16.88 13.82 0.68
C ILE A 501 17.07 13.03 1.98
N TYR A 502 15.97 12.54 2.51
CA TYR A 502 15.95 11.74 3.74
C TYR A 502 15.30 10.37 3.46
N GLY A 503 15.90 9.31 4.00
CA GLY A 503 15.28 7.99 4.10
C GLY A 503 14.61 7.85 5.46
N VAL A 504 13.31 7.61 5.50
CA VAL A 504 12.53 7.46 6.74
C VAL A 504 11.82 6.11 6.73
N GLU A 505 12.03 5.33 7.78
CA GLU A 505 11.32 4.07 8.02
C GLU A 505 10.53 4.18 9.32
N PRO A 506 9.26 4.63 9.26
CA PRO A 506 8.46 4.83 10.46
C PRO A 506 7.96 3.51 11.02
N THR A 507 7.84 3.40 12.34
CA THR A 507 7.14 2.31 13.01
C THR A 507 5.63 2.57 13.03
N TYR A 508 4.84 1.56 13.40
CA TYR A 508 3.38 1.64 13.42
C TYR A 508 2.85 2.85 14.20
N ARG A 509 2.11 3.72 13.52
CA ARG A 509 1.51 4.95 14.06
C ARG A 509 2.50 5.88 14.77
N SER A 510 3.73 5.93 14.29
CA SER A 510 4.75 6.84 14.82
C SER A 510 4.78 8.18 14.10
N GLY A 511 5.31 9.19 14.80
CA GLY A 511 5.67 10.48 14.23
C GLY A 511 7.19 10.61 14.19
N THR A 512 7.75 10.95 13.04
CA THR A 512 9.18 11.22 12.86
C THR A 512 9.38 12.69 12.54
N VAL A 513 10.42 13.34 13.10
CA VAL A 513 10.73 14.74 12.80
C VAL A 513 11.97 14.83 11.92
N ILE A 514 11.85 15.55 10.81
CA ILE A 514 12.96 16.03 9.99
C ILE A 514 13.15 17.50 10.29
N ARG A 515 14.34 17.87 10.74
CA ARG A 515 14.71 19.28 10.94
C ARG A 515 15.30 19.83 9.65
N ALA A 516 14.60 20.76 9.02
CA ALA A 516 15.03 21.40 7.78
C ALA A 516 15.80 22.68 8.07
N GLY A 517 17.02 22.77 7.57
CA GLY A 517 17.93 23.89 7.73
C GLY A 517 18.97 23.70 8.82
N THR A 518 20.18 24.17 8.55
CA THR A 518 21.34 24.11 9.46
C THR A 518 21.47 25.38 10.30
N GLY A 519 20.64 26.40 10.07
CA GLY A 519 20.79 27.75 10.64
C GLY A 519 21.82 28.62 9.92
N GLY A 520 22.49 28.10 8.91
CA GLY A 520 23.38 28.84 8.02
C GLY A 520 22.61 29.87 7.19
N THR A 521 23.05 31.11 7.21
CA THR A 521 22.44 32.20 6.44
C THR A 521 23.46 32.93 5.57
N VAL A 522 24.74 32.52 5.62
CA VAL A 522 25.86 33.22 4.98
C VAL A 522 26.55 32.32 3.95
N LEU A 523 26.70 32.85 2.76
CA LEU A 523 27.64 32.39 1.74
C LEU A 523 28.89 33.25 1.86
N LEU A 524 29.94 32.72 2.49
CA LEU A 524 31.21 33.42 2.70
C LEU A 524 32.07 33.34 1.43
N ASP A 525 32.55 34.46 0.93
CA ASP A 525 33.48 34.56 -0.18
C ASP A 525 34.75 35.28 0.26
N GLY A 526 35.91 34.76 -0.08
CA GLY A 526 37.19 35.37 0.34
C GLY A 526 38.40 34.79 -0.37
N TYR A 527 39.58 35.37 -0.05
CA TYR A 527 40.86 34.91 -0.58
C TYR A 527 41.78 34.53 0.56
N LEU A 528 42.43 33.40 0.47
CA LEU A 528 43.41 32.91 1.42
C LEU A 528 44.83 33.14 0.90
N LEU A 529 45.63 33.85 1.64
CA LEU A 529 47.01 34.19 1.30
C LEU A 529 47.96 33.69 2.41
N ASP A 530 49.23 33.45 2.09
CA ASP A 530 50.27 33.24 3.08
C ASP A 530 50.77 34.60 3.66
N ALA A 531 51.65 34.52 4.64
CA ALA A 531 52.24 35.72 5.28
C ALA A 531 53.04 36.64 4.32
N ALA A 532 53.44 36.12 3.14
CA ALA A 532 54.11 36.85 2.08
C ALA A 532 53.12 37.45 1.06
N GLY A 533 51.80 37.28 1.24
CA GLY A 533 50.75 37.74 0.35
C GLY A 533 50.57 36.88 -0.90
N LYS A 534 51.15 35.67 -0.95
CA LYS A 534 50.99 34.74 -2.06
C LYS A 534 49.70 33.88 -1.88
N PRO A 535 48.92 33.65 -2.93
CA PRO A 535 47.72 32.85 -2.83
C PRO A 535 47.98 31.42 -2.36
N LEU A 536 47.25 30.98 -1.30
CA LEU A 536 47.17 29.58 -0.89
C LEU A 536 46.16 28.86 -1.76
N GLY A 537 46.58 28.49 -2.98
CA GLY A 537 45.73 27.85 -3.97
C GLY A 537 45.73 26.33 -3.88
N LEU A 538 44.59 25.69 -4.17
CA LEU A 538 44.38 24.26 -4.17
C LEU A 538 44.58 23.59 -2.79
N HIS A 539 44.23 24.27 -1.74
CA HIS A 539 44.23 23.76 -0.38
C HIS A 539 42.82 23.43 0.09
N VAL A 540 42.74 22.42 0.96
CA VAL A 540 41.53 22.04 1.69
C VAL A 540 41.63 22.55 3.09
N GLY A 541 40.49 22.96 3.65
CA GLY A 541 40.41 23.39 5.03
C GLY A 541 39.01 23.23 5.62
N THR A 542 38.87 23.65 6.87
CA THR A 542 37.61 23.58 7.61
C THR A 542 37.33 24.86 8.36
N PHE A 543 36.05 25.21 8.46
CA PHE A 543 35.54 26.21 9.36
C PHE A 543 34.91 25.53 10.57
N THR A 544 35.39 25.78 11.76
CA THR A 544 34.85 25.26 13.01
C THR A 544 34.21 26.41 13.78
N ALA A 545 32.92 26.25 14.12
CA ALA A 545 32.23 27.24 14.95
C ALA A 545 32.75 27.17 16.40
N VAL A 546 33.16 28.32 16.96
CA VAL A 546 33.67 28.39 18.34
C VAL A 546 32.51 28.38 19.33
N ASP A 547 31.40 29.01 18.96
CA ASP A 547 30.24 29.19 19.83
C ASP A 547 29.26 27.97 19.77
N GLU A 548 29.44 27.07 18.81
CA GLU A 548 28.62 25.86 18.59
C GLU A 548 29.54 24.64 18.42
N PRO A 549 30.17 24.12 19.50
CA PRO A 549 31.18 23.06 19.40
C PRO A 549 30.62 21.71 18.87
N ASP A 550 29.33 21.49 19.03
CA ASP A 550 28.64 20.28 18.51
C ASP A 550 28.32 20.35 17.01
N ARG A 551 28.51 21.50 16.39
CA ARG A 551 28.28 21.68 14.95
C ARG A 551 29.43 21.07 14.17
N PRO A 552 29.12 20.19 13.17
CA PRO A 552 30.15 19.62 12.32
C PRO A 552 30.96 20.71 11.61
N PRO A 553 32.31 20.56 11.50
CA PRO A 553 33.13 21.48 10.76
C PRO A 553 32.73 21.54 9.28
N ILE A 554 32.65 22.73 8.71
CA ILE A 554 32.31 22.96 7.31
C ILE A 554 33.56 22.92 6.46
N LYS A 555 33.66 21.98 5.53
CA LYS A 555 34.82 21.86 4.63
C LYS A 555 34.76 22.88 3.50
N PHE A 556 35.95 23.37 3.10
CA PHE A 556 36.11 24.21 1.93
C PHE A 556 37.39 23.86 1.15
N PHE A 557 37.49 24.35 -0.06
CA PHE A 557 38.70 24.30 -0.85
C PHE A 557 38.98 25.66 -1.52
N THR A 558 40.25 25.97 -1.77
CA THR A 558 40.67 27.19 -2.49
C THR A 558 40.95 26.84 -3.95
N ASN A 559 40.58 27.73 -4.86
CA ASN A 559 41.00 27.64 -6.24
C ASN A 559 42.49 28.05 -6.42
N ARG A 560 43.05 28.04 -7.61
CA ARG A 560 44.46 28.41 -7.89
C ARG A 560 44.81 29.83 -7.44
N ALA A 561 43.83 30.74 -7.40
CA ALA A 561 44.03 32.13 -6.94
C ALA A 561 43.81 32.28 -5.42
N GLY A 562 43.69 31.19 -4.65
CA GLY A 562 43.42 31.22 -3.24
C GLY A 562 41.97 31.59 -2.86
N ARG A 563 41.07 31.77 -3.83
CA ARG A 563 39.67 32.10 -3.57
C ARG A 563 38.91 30.88 -3.07
N PHE A 564 38.12 31.10 -2.03
CA PHE A 564 37.19 30.11 -1.48
C PHE A 564 35.76 30.67 -1.41
N ARG A 565 34.79 29.75 -1.44
CA ARG A 565 33.38 30.02 -1.14
C ARG A 565 32.84 28.93 -0.23
N VAL A 566 32.12 29.34 0.81
CA VAL A 566 31.58 28.43 1.82
C VAL A 566 30.16 28.83 2.14
N LEU A 567 29.25 27.88 1.92
CA LEU A 567 27.83 28.02 2.26
C LEU A 567 27.55 27.44 3.64
N GLY A 568 26.52 27.93 4.29
CA GLY A 568 26.01 27.35 5.54
C GLY A 568 26.64 27.90 6.80
N LEU A 569 27.38 28.98 6.72
CA LEU A 569 27.86 29.70 7.92
C LEU A 569 26.73 30.53 8.55
N SER A 570 26.74 30.67 9.85
CA SER A 570 25.88 31.59 10.63
C SER A 570 26.70 32.71 11.25
N PRO A 571 26.09 33.85 11.62
CA PRO A 571 26.77 34.86 12.46
C PRO A 571 27.40 34.21 13.71
N GLY A 572 28.60 34.60 14.05
CA GLY A 572 29.34 34.05 15.18
C GLY A 572 30.82 33.92 14.91
N ARG A 573 31.56 33.34 15.85
CA ARG A 573 33.03 33.23 15.83
C ARG A 573 33.43 31.88 15.21
N TYR A 574 34.43 31.94 14.31
CA TYR A 574 34.95 30.77 13.60
C TYR A 574 36.46 30.66 13.68
N GLU A 575 36.93 29.43 13.66
CA GLU A 575 38.30 29.05 13.40
C GLU A 575 38.41 28.43 12.01
N LEU A 576 39.23 29.05 11.16
CA LEU A 576 39.59 28.55 9.84
C LEU A 576 40.87 27.73 9.98
N TRP A 577 40.78 26.45 9.62
CA TRP A 577 41.90 25.51 9.60
C TRP A 577 42.24 25.15 8.18
N VAL A 578 43.52 25.00 7.85
CA VAL A 578 44.00 24.51 6.56
C VAL A 578 44.75 23.20 6.76
N GLU A 579 44.40 22.11 6.09
CA GLU A 579 44.92 20.77 6.39
C GLU A 579 46.43 20.65 6.37
N VAL A 580 47.12 21.42 5.47
CA VAL A 580 48.57 21.42 5.37
C VAL A 580 49.24 22.09 6.57
N PHE A 581 48.51 22.95 7.29
CA PHE A 581 48.97 23.69 8.48
C PHE A 581 48.16 23.27 9.71
N SER A 582 48.22 22.00 10.07
CA SER A 582 47.32 21.36 11.05
C SER A 582 47.48 21.84 12.49
N ASP A 583 48.53 22.62 12.80
CA ASP A 583 48.82 23.20 14.12
C ASP A 583 48.38 24.66 14.23
N ARG A 584 47.82 25.24 13.18
CA ARG A 584 47.51 26.68 13.08
C ARG A 584 46.11 26.91 12.56
N PHE A 585 45.52 28.02 13.01
CA PHE A 585 44.22 28.48 12.58
C PHE A 585 44.14 30.00 12.52
N TYR A 586 43.19 30.52 11.75
CA TYR A 586 42.82 31.90 11.71
C TYR A 586 41.45 32.12 12.34
N ARG A 587 41.32 33.03 13.29
CA ARG A 587 40.03 33.37 13.92
C ARG A 587 39.43 34.60 13.25
N PHE A 588 38.13 34.53 13.01
CA PHE A 588 37.33 35.65 12.55
C PHE A 588 35.91 35.57 13.12
N GLU A 589 35.22 36.69 13.04
CA GLU A 589 33.84 36.82 13.48
C GLU A 589 32.95 37.27 12.32
N LEU A 590 31.84 36.56 12.11
CA LEU A 590 30.77 37.01 11.23
C LEU A 590 29.80 37.84 12.04
N PRO A 591 29.52 39.10 11.63
CA PRO A 591 28.59 39.99 12.33
C PRO A 591 27.20 39.37 12.50
N GLU A 592 26.46 39.80 13.53
CA GLU A 592 25.11 39.29 13.82
C GLU A 592 24.11 39.53 12.67
N ASP A 593 24.31 40.58 11.89
CA ASP A 593 23.51 40.96 10.73
C ASP A 593 24.02 40.34 9.42
N ALA A 594 25.08 39.54 9.46
CA ALA A 594 25.60 38.88 8.27
C ALA A 594 24.56 37.89 7.71
N ALA A 595 24.15 38.10 6.47
CA ALA A 595 23.26 37.24 5.72
C ALA A 595 23.55 37.35 4.21
N GLY A 596 23.23 36.33 3.46
CA GLY A 596 23.45 36.30 2.03
C GLY A 596 24.94 36.16 1.67
N LEU A 597 25.36 36.80 0.60
CA LEU A 597 26.75 36.80 0.17
C LEU A 597 27.56 37.78 1.02
N TYR A 598 28.44 37.26 1.86
CA TYR A 598 29.35 38.04 2.69
C TYR A 598 30.78 37.89 2.17
N ASN A 599 31.41 39.02 1.81
CA ASN A 599 32.80 39.04 1.33
C ASN A 599 33.73 39.41 2.48
N ILE A 600 34.51 38.45 2.98
CA ILE A 600 35.47 38.66 4.06
C ILE A 600 36.78 39.32 3.57
N GLY A 601 36.96 39.42 2.25
CA GLY A 601 38.15 39.99 1.66
C GLY A 601 39.34 39.01 1.61
N ARG A 602 40.53 39.51 1.96
CA ARG A 602 41.78 38.74 1.96
C ARG A 602 42.14 38.35 3.36
N ILE A 603 42.35 37.07 3.59
CA ILE A 603 42.78 36.49 4.87
C ILE A 603 44.27 36.13 4.73
N GLU A 604 45.12 36.73 5.55
CA GLU A 604 46.50 36.31 5.69
C GLU A 604 46.57 35.18 6.72
N PHE A 605 46.81 33.97 6.24
CA PHE A 605 46.87 32.78 7.07
C PHE A 605 48.27 32.62 7.69
N PRO A 606 48.41 32.34 8.99
CA PRO A 606 49.70 32.18 9.64
C PRO A 606 50.39 30.90 9.13
N THR A 607 51.30 31.05 8.20
CA THR A 607 52.06 29.93 7.59
C THR A 607 53.45 29.74 8.25
N GLU A 608 53.93 30.69 9.04
CA GLU A 608 55.20 30.65 9.80
C GLU A 608 54.99 30.70 11.31
#